data_40aefc1706dd8f2ca8e7f65536351f8e
#
_entry.id   40aefc1706dd8f2ca8e7f65536351f8e
#
_cell.length_a   1.000
_cell.length_b   1.000
_cell.length_c   1.000
_cell.angle_alpha   90.00
_cell.angle_beta   90.00
_cell.angle_gamma   90.00
#
_symmetry.space_group_name_H-M   'P 1'
#
loop_
_entity.id
_entity.type
_entity.pdbx_description
1 polymer ?
#
loop_
_entity_poly.entity_id
_entity_poly.type
_entity_poly.pdbx_seq_one_letter_code
_entity_poly.pdbx_strand_id
1 'polypeptide(L)'
;MPVRGEAPRGTAMAPTGGGLARWGLSAAQSAAAAAALAFLARPPAGDGPGQFLLWAVTGAGKTEMIFPLLQHTLDRGGRALVATPRRDVVLELAPRLAKAFPDTSLATLYGGSDERWKDAQLTLATTHQLMRFYQGFDLVIIDELDAYPYHNDPMLAHAAASSCKPEGNFVYLSATPPTRLQREAAQGKLTHAKVPVRFHRHPLPVPRLIKMVTVAECIRKRNLPSSLKSNIQISLQRDAQVFVFVTRIAQIEAFVNLMRRAYPGIHIEGTSSQDPDRASKVISFRERTIRLLVTTTILERGVTIPRSDVFILDADNGLFDEASLVQMAGRAGRSMDDPAGRVVFASSRRTRSQVKAVAQIRKMNTIARRKGYLHPPSQK
;
A
#
# COMPACT_ATOMS: atom_id res chain seq x y z
N MET A 1 8.68 -29.78 -51.19
CA MET A 1 8.68 -28.36 -50.85
C MET A 1 7.30 -27.99 -50.30
N PRO A 2 7.16 -27.73 -48.98
CA PRO A 2 5.93 -27.18 -48.46
C PRO A 2 6.05 -25.65 -48.35
N VAL A 3 5.02 -24.98 -48.81
CA VAL A 3 4.81 -23.53 -48.86
C VAL A 3 4.64 -23.02 -47.41
N ARG A 4 5.46 -22.07 -47.05
CA ARG A 4 5.29 -21.29 -45.78
C ARG A 4 4.11 -20.33 -45.96
N GLY A 5 3.02 -20.58 -45.24
CA GLY A 5 1.95 -19.60 -45.09
C GLY A 5 2.38 -18.53 -44.06
N GLU A 6 2.49 -17.30 -44.51
CA GLU A 6 2.63 -16.12 -43.66
C GLU A 6 1.30 -15.88 -42.91
N ALA A 7 1.36 -15.86 -41.58
CA ALA A 7 0.24 -15.40 -40.75
C ALA A 7 0.10 -13.88 -40.88
N PRO A 8 -1.11 -13.31 -40.94
CA PRO A 8 -1.31 -11.87 -41.07
C PRO A 8 -0.84 -11.17 -39.82
N ARG A 9 0.00 -10.16 -39.98
CA ARG A 9 0.42 -9.20 -38.93
C ARG A 9 -0.82 -8.41 -38.48
N GLY A 10 -1.37 -8.77 -37.33
CA GLY A 10 -2.42 -7.98 -36.72
C GLY A 10 -1.92 -6.58 -36.39
N THR A 11 -2.55 -5.58 -36.98
CA THR A 11 -2.41 -4.17 -36.66
C THR A 11 -2.72 -3.97 -35.16
N ALA A 12 -1.75 -3.47 -34.39
CA ALA A 12 -1.94 -3.10 -33.01
C ALA A 12 -3.01 -2.00 -32.91
N MET A 13 -4.21 -2.36 -32.54
CA MET A 13 -5.25 -1.41 -32.16
C MET A 13 -4.82 -0.70 -30.86
N ALA A 14 -4.71 0.62 -30.91
CA ALA A 14 -4.57 1.45 -29.72
C ALA A 14 -5.75 1.15 -28.77
N PRO A 15 -5.53 1.09 -27.44
CA PRO A 15 -6.60 0.81 -26.48
C PRO A 15 -7.64 1.92 -26.55
N THR A 16 -8.79 1.61 -27.10
CA THR A 16 -9.96 2.49 -27.12
C THR A 16 -10.43 2.73 -25.69
N GLY A 17 -10.74 3.99 -25.33
CA GLY A 17 -11.14 4.44 -23.98
C GLY A 17 -12.31 3.68 -23.33
N GLY A 18 -13.01 2.78 -24.05
CA GLY A 18 -14.07 1.93 -23.51
C GLY A 18 -13.61 0.85 -22.54
N GLY A 19 -12.37 0.36 -22.64
CA GLY A 19 -11.88 -0.72 -21.78
C GLY A 19 -11.62 -0.34 -20.31
N LEU A 20 -11.37 0.95 -20.01
CA LEU A 20 -11.14 1.42 -18.65
C LEU A 20 -12.43 1.75 -17.89
N ALA A 21 -13.50 2.14 -18.60
CA ALA A 21 -14.76 2.57 -17.99
C ALA A 21 -15.41 1.49 -17.12
N ARG A 22 -15.30 0.21 -17.54
CA ARG A 22 -15.86 -0.94 -16.79
C ARG A 22 -15.30 -1.11 -15.38
N TRP A 23 -14.10 -0.55 -15.12
CA TRP A 23 -13.42 -0.71 -13.83
C TRP A 23 -13.72 0.40 -12.82
N GLY A 24 -14.54 1.39 -13.17
CA GLY A 24 -14.95 2.48 -12.27
C GLY A 24 -13.78 3.32 -11.75
N LEU A 25 -12.71 3.45 -12.53
CA LEU A 25 -11.50 4.16 -12.13
C LEU A 25 -11.74 5.68 -12.08
N SER A 26 -11.23 6.33 -11.05
CA SER A 26 -11.18 7.80 -11.00
C SER A 26 -10.25 8.35 -12.10
N ALA A 27 -10.37 9.64 -12.42
CA ALA A 27 -9.54 10.27 -13.46
C ALA A 27 -8.02 10.06 -13.25
N ALA A 28 -7.55 10.13 -11.99
CA ALA A 28 -6.15 9.90 -11.67
C ALA A 28 -5.73 8.43 -11.88
N GLN A 29 -6.59 7.50 -11.51
CA GLN A 29 -6.38 6.06 -11.71
C GLN A 29 -6.43 5.70 -13.20
N SER A 30 -7.41 6.21 -13.94
CA SER A 30 -7.53 5.99 -15.40
C SER A 30 -6.32 6.50 -16.16
N ALA A 31 -5.83 7.69 -15.84
CA ALA A 31 -4.62 8.23 -16.45
C ALA A 31 -3.38 7.35 -16.19
N ALA A 32 -3.24 6.82 -14.97
CA ALA A 32 -2.13 5.95 -14.61
C ALA A 32 -2.25 4.56 -15.26
N ALA A 33 -3.44 3.97 -15.28
CA ALA A 33 -3.70 2.70 -15.94
C ALA A 33 -3.50 2.81 -17.46
N ALA A 34 -3.95 3.90 -18.11
CA ALA A 34 -3.71 4.15 -19.51
C ALA A 34 -2.22 4.27 -19.83
N ALA A 35 -1.44 4.95 -19.00
CA ALA A 35 0.02 5.05 -19.17
C ALA A 35 0.70 3.67 -19.05
N ALA A 36 0.26 2.84 -18.10
CA ALA A 36 0.76 1.48 -17.93
C ALA A 36 0.37 0.58 -19.12
N LEU A 37 -0.87 0.66 -19.61
CA LEU A 37 -1.31 -0.07 -20.81
C LEU A 37 -0.53 0.33 -22.06
N ALA A 38 -0.29 1.64 -22.25
CA ALA A 38 0.53 2.14 -23.36
C ALA A 38 1.99 1.65 -23.27
N PHE A 39 2.49 1.41 -22.06
CA PHE A 39 3.79 0.78 -21.85
C PHE A 39 3.76 -0.70 -22.22
N LEU A 40 2.77 -1.48 -21.74
CA LEU A 40 2.63 -2.92 -22.02
C LEU A 40 2.39 -3.20 -23.53
N ALA A 41 1.83 -2.27 -24.25
CA ALA A 41 1.61 -2.40 -25.70
C ALA A 41 2.89 -2.28 -26.54
N ARG A 42 4.01 -1.86 -25.94
CA ARG A 42 5.31 -1.73 -26.61
C ARG A 42 6.19 -2.93 -26.28
N PRO A 43 6.95 -3.45 -27.25
CA PRO A 43 7.96 -4.46 -26.92
C PRO A 43 9.00 -3.87 -25.97
N PRO A 44 9.57 -4.68 -25.04
CA PRO A 44 10.68 -4.25 -24.20
C PRO A 44 11.83 -3.70 -25.04
N ALA A 45 12.43 -2.60 -24.60
CA ALA A 45 13.48 -1.89 -25.35
C ALA A 45 14.90 -2.42 -25.12
N GLY A 46 15.08 -3.60 -24.48
CA GLY A 46 16.39 -4.17 -24.12
C GLY A 46 16.34 -5.69 -23.93
N ASP A 47 17.45 -6.26 -23.49
CA ASP A 47 17.66 -7.71 -23.33
C ASP A 47 16.93 -8.32 -22.12
N GLY A 48 15.86 -7.74 -21.65
CA GLY A 48 15.13 -8.23 -20.48
C GLY A 48 13.73 -7.63 -20.38
N PRO A 49 12.94 -8.07 -19.38
CA PRO A 49 11.57 -7.64 -19.24
C PRO A 49 11.44 -6.14 -19.00
N GLY A 50 10.43 -5.55 -19.63
CA GLY A 50 10.09 -4.14 -19.45
C GLY A 50 9.74 -3.83 -18.00
N GLN A 51 10.02 -2.60 -17.51
CA GLN A 51 9.74 -2.20 -16.14
C GLN A 51 8.91 -0.91 -16.09
N PHE A 52 7.84 -0.94 -15.31
CA PHE A 52 6.96 0.20 -15.08
C PHE A 52 6.70 0.40 -13.59
N LEU A 53 6.79 1.64 -13.10
CA LEU A 53 6.47 1.96 -11.71
C LEU A 53 5.12 2.69 -11.62
N LEU A 54 4.16 2.07 -10.94
CA LEU A 54 2.92 2.71 -10.52
C LEU A 54 3.09 3.26 -9.09
N TRP A 55 3.46 4.53 -8.99
CA TRP A 55 3.67 5.23 -7.72
C TRP A 55 2.36 5.83 -7.23
N ALA A 56 1.64 5.10 -6.41
CA ALA A 56 0.31 5.47 -5.95
C ALA A 56 0.26 5.61 -4.43
N VAL A 57 -0.26 6.72 -3.94
CA VAL A 57 -0.38 6.95 -2.50
C VAL A 57 -1.22 5.87 -1.80
N THR A 58 -1.07 5.73 -0.49
CA THR A 58 -1.88 4.81 0.31
C THR A 58 -3.37 5.15 0.19
N GLY A 59 -4.21 4.14 -0.10
CA GLY A 59 -5.65 4.36 -0.33
C GLY A 59 -6.01 4.90 -1.72
N ALA A 60 -5.08 4.89 -2.66
CA ALA A 60 -5.33 5.29 -4.05
C ALA A 60 -6.12 4.25 -4.88
N GLY A 61 -6.42 3.06 -4.33
CA GLY A 61 -7.06 1.98 -5.08
C GLY A 61 -6.10 1.32 -6.07
N LYS A 62 -4.91 0.89 -5.59
CA LYS A 62 -3.91 0.22 -6.43
C LYS A 62 -4.43 -1.03 -7.11
N THR A 63 -5.26 -1.80 -6.40
CA THR A 63 -5.82 -3.06 -6.90
C THR A 63 -6.70 -2.85 -8.14
N GLU A 64 -7.57 -1.84 -8.14
CA GLU A 64 -8.44 -1.56 -9.27
C GLU A 64 -7.64 -1.14 -10.52
N MET A 65 -6.51 -0.47 -10.31
CA MET A 65 -5.65 -0.01 -11.42
C MET A 65 -4.92 -1.13 -12.13
N ILE A 66 -4.72 -2.30 -11.49
CA ILE A 66 -4.07 -3.43 -12.16
C ILE A 66 -5.04 -4.28 -12.97
N PHE A 67 -6.35 -4.19 -12.74
CA PHE A 67 -7.33 -4.99 -13.48
C PHE A 67 -7.26 -4.78 -15.00
N PRO A 68 -7.18 -3.54 -15.53
CA PRO A 68 -6.99 -3.34 -16.96
C PRO A 68 -5.70 -3.97 -17.50
N LEU A 69 -4.63 -4.00 -16.71
CA LEU A 69 -3.33 -4.57 -17.10
C LEU A 69 -3.41 -6.10 -17.17
N LEU A 70 -4.05 -6.70 -16.18
CA LEU A 70 -4.35 -8.14 -16.16
C LEU A 70 -5.22 -8.53 -17.36
N GLN A 71 -6.32 -7.81 -17.59
CA GLN A 71 -7.21 -8.04 -18.73
C GLN A 71 -6.45 -7.98 -20.05
N HIS A 72 -5.61 -6.95 -20.25
CA HIS A 72 -4.82 -6.78 -21.47
C HIS A 72 -3.91 -7.99 -21.75
N THR A 73 -3.31 -8.57 -20.69
CA THR A 73 -2.45 -9.73 -20.81
C THR A 73 -3.25 -11.01 -21.05
N LEU A 74 -4.33 -11.22 -20.31
CA LEU A 74 -5.19 -12.41 -20.40
C LEU A 74 -5.92 -12.49 -21.74
N ASP A 75 -6.43 -11.38 -22.28
CA ASP A 75 -7.10 -11.31 -23.58
C ASP A 75 -6.17 -11.71 -24.75
N ARG A 76 -4.86 -11.63 -24.53
CA ARG A 76 -3.84 -12.08 -25.51
C ARG A 76 -3.39 -13.52 -25.30
N GLY A 77 -4.05 -14.26 -24.41
CA GLY A 77 -3.67 -15.62 -24.04
C GLY A 77 -2.40 -15.68 -23.17
N GLY A 78 -1.92 -14.53 -22.66
CA GLY A 78 -0.76 -14.45 -21.79
C GLY A 78 -1.08 -14.91 -20.37
N ARG A 79 -0.02 -15.16 -19.58
CA ARG A 79 -0.09 -15.52 -18.17
C ARG A 79 0.34 -14.34 -17.31
N ALA A 80 -0.42 -14.05 -16.24
CA ALA A 80 -0.15 -12.95 -15.32
C ALA A 80 0.07 -13.44 -13.89
N LEU A 81 1.02 -12.80 -13.21
CA LEU A 81 1.32 -13.02 -11.79
C LEU A 81 1.14 -11.71 -11.03
N VAL A 82 0.38 -11.77 -9.93
CA VAL A 82 0.34 -10.70 -8.92
C VAL A 82 1.01 -11.23 -7.65
N ALA A 83 2.08 -10.58 -7.22
CA ALA A 83 2.81 -10.97 -6.04
C ALA A 83 2.82 -9.86 -4.98
N THR A 84 2.70 -10.26 -3.71
CA THR A 84 2.76 -9.35 -2.56
C THR A 84 3.56 -10.02 -1.43
N PRO A 85 4.28 -9.28 -0.59
CA PRO A 85 5.06 -9.86 0.50
C PRO A 85 4.22 -10.55 1.59
N ARG A 86 2.92 -10.27 1.69
CA ARG A 86 2.09 -10.62 2.85
C ARG A 86 0.95 -11.57 2.51
N ARG A 87 0.84 -12.66 3.28
CA ARG A 87 -0.26 -13.63 3.17
C ARG A 87 -1.63 -12.99 3.32
N ASP A 88 -1.79 -12.08 4.30
CA ASP A 88 -3.08 -11.43 4.57
C ASP A 88 -3.58 -10.66 3.34
N VAL A 89 -2.67 -10.01 2.60
CA VAL A 89 -2.99 -9.29 1.36
C VAL A 89 -3.37 -10.26 0.25
N VAL A 90 -2.70 -11.41 0.13
CA VAL A 90 -3.09 -12.46 -0.83
C VAL A 90 -4.53 -12.92 -0.56
N LEU A 91 -4.87 -13.21 0.69
CA LEU A 91 -6.21 -13.66 1.08
C LEU A 91 -7.29 -12.57 0.86
N GLU A 92 -6.93 -11.28 1.02
CA GLU A 92 -7.84 -10.16 0.72
C GLU A 92 -8.04 -9.96 -0.78
N LEU A 93 -6.99 -10.14 -1.59
CA LEU A 93 -7.05 -9.92 -3.04
C LEU A 93 -7.71 -11.07 -3.80
N ALA A 94 -7.56 -12.32 -3.34
CA ALA A 94 -8.07 -13.50 -4.04
C ALA A 94 -9.56 -13.40 -4.41
N PRO A 95 -10.49 -13.08 -3.49
CA PRO A 95 -11.92 -12.97 -3.85
C PRO A 95 -12.21 -11.78 -4.79
N ARG A 96 -11.40 -10.72 -4.73
CA ARG A 96 -11.55 -9.56 -5.60
C ARG A 96 -11.12 -9.88 -7.04
N LEU A 97 -10.01 -10.61 -7.19
CA LEU A 97 -9.54 -11.09 -8.50
C LEU A 97 -10.49 -12.12 -9.09
N ALA A 98 -10.98 -13.09 -8.29
CA ALA A 98 -11.97 -14.06 -8.74
C ALA A 98 -13.26 -13.40 -9.25
N LYS A 99 -13.73 -12.36 -8.54
CA LYS A 99 -14.90 -11.58 -8.96
C LYS A 99 -14.65 -10.75 -10.23
N ALA A 100 -13.43 -10.20 -10.37
CA ALA A 100 -13.08 -9.37 -11.53
C ALA A 100 -12.86 -10.19 -12.81
N PHE A 101 -12.42 -11.45 -12.67
CA PHE A 101 -12.06 -12.35 -13.76
C PHE A 101 -12.73 -13.73 -13.57
N PRO A 102 -14.07 -13.82 -13.64
CA PRO A 102 -14.80 -15.05 -13.32
C PRO A 102 -14.49 -16.22 -14.27
N ASP A 103 -14.17 -15.93 -15.52
CA ASP A 103 -13.89 -16.92 -16.56
C ASP A 103 -12.39 -17.27 -16.68
N THR A 104 -11.54 -16.72 -15.80
CA THR A 104 -10.10 -16.94 -15.81
C THR A 104 -9.70 -17.92 -14.72
N SER A 105 -8.88 -18.92 -15.05
CA SER A 105 -8.30 -19.81 -14.03
C SER A 105 -7.39 -19.03 -13.09
N LEU A 106 -7.69 -19.06 -11.80
CA LEU A 106 -6.93 -18.38 -10.73
C LEU A 106 -6.27 -19.39 -9.82
N ALA A 107 -4.96 -19.27 -9.58
CA ALA A 107 -4.23 -19.99 -8.54
C ALA A 107 -3.81 -19.02 -7.42
N THR A 108 -4.00 -19.43 -6.15
CA THR A 108 -3.67 -18.63 -4.97
C THR A 108 -2.61 -19.32 -4.14
N LEU A 109 -1.38 -18.76 -4.12
CA LEU A 109 -0.18 -19.41 -3.57
C LEU A 109 0.38 -18.64 -2.38
N TYR A 110 0.41 -19.29 -1.24
CA TYR A 110 1.04 -18.82 0.00
C TYR A 110 1.55 -19.99 0.84
N GLY A 111 2.25 -19.74 1.93
CA GLY A 111 2.68 -20.81 2.84
C GLY A 111 1.49 -21.61 3.37
N GLY A 112 1.41 -22.89 3.01
CA GLY A 112 0.31 -23.79 3.39
C GLY A 112 -0.88 -23.82 2.43
N SER A 113 -0.82 -23.20 1.24
CA SER A 113 -1.90 -23.32 0.23
C SER A 113 -1.86 -24.70 -0.46
N ASP A 114 -3.04 -25.24 -0.78
CA ASP A 114 -3.19 -26.55 -1.46
C ASP A 114 -3.06 -26.44 -2.99
N GLU A 115 -3.11 -25.22 -3.54
CA GLU A 115 -3.11 -24.97 -5.00
C GLU A 115 -1.69 -24.97 -5.63
N ARG A 116 -0.70 -25.60 -5.00
CA ARG A 116 0.74 -25.53 -5.37
C ARG A 116 1.06 -25.93 -6.80
N TRP A 117 0.24 -26.77 -7.40
CA TRP A 117 0.46 -27.37 -8.73
C TRP A 117 -0.65 -27.01 -9.71
N LYS A 118 -1.55 -26.11 -9.33
CA LYS A 118 -2.65 -25.67 -10.19
C LYS A 118 -2.08 -24.83 -11.33
N ASP A 119 -2.31 -25.29 -12.55
CA ASP A 119 -2.03 -24.48 -13.74
C ASP A 119 -3.12 -23.44 -13.90
N ALA A 120 -2.73 -22.18 -14.01
CA ALA A 120 -3.66 -21.07 -14.09
C ALA A 120 -3.08 -19.93 -14.94
N GLN A 121 -3.97 -19.23 -15.68
CA GLN A 121 -3.60 -18.05 -16.45
C GLN A 121 -3.27 -16.86 -15.51
N LEU A 122 -3.99 -16.74 -14.39
CA LEU A 122 -3.76 -15.72 -13.37
C LEU A 122 -3.27 -16.39 -12.09
N THR A 123 -2.12 -15.97 -11.59
CA THR A 123 -1.55 -16.45 -10.31
C THR A 123 -1.47 -15.29 -9.33
N LEU A 124 -2.00 -15.49 -8.12
CA LEU A 124 -1.82 -14.58 -6.99
C LEU A 124 -0.92 -15.26 -5.96
N ALA A 125 0.18 -14.64 -5.58
CA ALA A 125 1.18 -15.30 -4.74
C ALA A 125 1.81 -14.41 -3.68
N THR A 126 2.32 -15.02 -2.60
CA THR A 126 3.32 -14.32 -1.78
C THR A 126 4.68 -14.34 -2.49
N THR A 127 5.51 -13.30 -2.26
CA THR A 127 6.80 -13.16 -2.95
C THR A 127 7.74 -14.35 -2.76
N HIS A 128 7.65 -15.10 -1.66
CA HIS A 128 8.41 -16.35 -1.45
C HIS A 128 8.00 -17.47 -2.42
N GLN A 129 6.77 -17.49 -2.92
CA GLN A 129 6.32 -18.50 -3.88
C GLN A 129 6.91 -18.29 -5.28
N LEU A 130 7.49 -17.11 -5.55
CA LEU A 130 8.11 -16.79 -6.84
C LEU A 130 9.31 -17.69 -7.16
N MET A 131 9.98 -18.23 -6.15
CA MET A 131 11.07 -19.21 -6.31
C MET A 131 10.66 -20.51 -7.04
N ARG A 132 9.36 -20.72 -7.27
CA ARG A 132 8.81 -21.89 -7.98
C ARG A 132 8.72 -21.70 -9.49
N PHE A 133 8.91 -20.48 -9.96
CA PHE A 133 8.63 -20.11 -11.34
C PHE A 133 9.92 -19.68 -12.06
N TYR A 134 10.05 -20.13 -13.29
CA TYR A 134 11.08 -19.70 -14.19
C TYR A 134 10.45 -19.34 -15.54
N GLN A 135 10.56 -18.08 -15.95
CA GLN A 135 10.04 -17.52 -17.21
C GLN A 135 8.58 -17.94 -17.52
N GLY A 136 7.74 -17.98 -16.48
CA GLY A 136 6.38 -18.49 -16.58
C GLY A 136 5.33 -17.44 -16.93
N PHE A 137 5.65 -16.14 -16.83
CA PHE A 137 4.66 -15.08 -16.91
C PHE A 137 5.03 -13.99 -17.89
N ASP A 138 4.03 -13.52 -18.63
CA ASP A 138 4.14 -12.39 -19.57
C ASP A 138 4.02 -11.05 -18.84
N LEU A 139 3.29 -11.05 -17.72
CA LEU A 139 3.15 -9.89 -16.81
C LEU A 139 3.38 -10.31 -15.37
N VAL A 140 4.30 -9.65 -14.70
CA VAL A 140 4.55 -9.80 -13.26
C VAL A 140 4.26 -8.46 -12.56
N ILE A 141 3.31 -8.46 -11.65
CA ILE A 141 2.95 -7.31 -10.83
C ILE A 141 3.44 -7.55 -9.41
N ILE A 142 4.31 -6.68 -8.90
CA ILE A 142 4.79 -6.73 -7.51
C ILE A 142 4.12 -5.60 -6.73
N ASP A 143 3.16 -5.95 -5.86
CA ASP A 143 2.54 -4.99 -4.95
C ASP A 143 3.32 -4.89 -3.64
N GLU A 144 3.36 -3.69 -3.07
CA GLU A 144 4.11 -3.39 -1.85
C GLU A 144 5.61 -3.75 -1.95
N LEU A 145 6.24 -3.43 -3.09
CA LEU A 145 7.65 -3.75 -3.33
C LEU A 145 8.62 -3.19 -2.25
N ASP A 146 8.17 -2.22 -1.49
CA ASP A 146 8.88 -1.58 -0.38
C ASP A 146 8.65 -2.27 0.98
N ALA A 147 7.85 -3.33 1.04
CA ALA A 147 7.56 -4.05 2.27
C ALA A 147 8.51 -5.22 2.52
N TYR A 148 8.81 -5.45 3.79
CA TYR A 148 9.46 -6.68 4.24
C TYR A 148 8.54 -7.90 3.97
N PRO A 149 9.05 -9.07 3.57
CA PRO A 149 10.47 -9.40 3.37
C PRO A 149 11.04 -9.06 1.99
N TYR A 150 10.24 -8.67 1.02
CA TYR A 150 10.71 -8.42 -0.35
C TYR A 150 11.73 -7.27 -0.43
N HIS A 151 11.52 -6.21 0.34
CA HIS A 151 12.41 -5.05 0.35
C HIS A 151 13.79 -5.43 0.89
N ASN A 152 14.83 -5.13 0.12
CA ASN A 152 16.24 -5.45 0.42
C ASN A 152 16.58 -6.95 0.52
N ASP A 153 15.76 -7.83 -0.05
CA ASP A 153 16.07 -9.26 -0.18
C ASP A 153 16.49 -9.58 -1.63
N PRO A 154 17.81 -9.79 -1.89
CA PRO A 154 18.31 -10.08 -3.23
C PRO A 154 17.76 -11.39 -3.80
N MET A 155 17.51 -12.40 -2.96
CA MET A 155 17.00 -13.70 -3.38
C MET A 155 15.56 -13.56 -3.90
N LEU A 156 14.70 -12.84 -3.16
CA LEU A 156 13.33 -12.59 -3.60
C LEU A 156 13.26 -11.69 -4.84
N ALA A 157 14.16 -10.71 -4.95
CA ALA A 157 14.27 -9.87 -6.14
C ALA A 157 14.71 -10.70 -7.36
N HIS A 158 15.67 -11.63 -7.19
CA HIS A 158 16.10 -12.56 -8.24
C HIS A 158 14.97 -13.54 -8.62
N ALA A 159 14.27 -14.12 -7.65
CA ALA A 159 13.13 -15.01 -7.90
C ALA A 159 12.02 -14.29 -8.70
N ALA A 160 11.73 -13.04 -8.35
CA ALA A 160 10.80 -12.22 -9.11
C ALA A 160 11.28 -12.03 -10.56
N ALA A 161 12.53 -11.61 -10.75
CA ALA A 161 13.11 -11.42 -12.08
C ALA A 161 13.06 -12.69 -12.91
N SER A 162 13.40 -13.83 -12.33
CA SER A 162 13.40 -15.14 -13.00
C SER A 162 12.00 -15.65 -13.32
N SER A 163 10.96 -15.19 -12.65
CA SER A 163 9.57 -15.63 -12.91
C SER A 163 8.96 -15.02 -14.18
N CYS A 164 9.47 -13.88 -14.62
CA CYS A 164 9.02 -13.19 -15.84
C CYS A 164 9.74 -13.73 -17.06
N LYS A 165 9.03 -13.80 -18.20
CA LYS A 165 9.63 -14.07 -19.50
C LYS A 165 10.56 -12.93 -19.91
N PRO A 166 11.62 -13.18 -20.71
CA PRO A 166 12.51 -12.11 -21.19
C PRO A 166 11.77 -10.99 -21.94
N GLU A 167 10.74 -11.35 -22.72
CA GLU A 167 9.89 -10.42 -23.48
C GLU A 167 8.70 -9.90 -22.66
N GLY A 168 8.59 -10.31 -21.39
CA GLY A 168 7.50 -9.94 -20.50
C GLY A 168 7.68 -8.55 -19.88
N ASN A 169 6.80 -8.23 -18.96
CA ASN A 169 6.81 -6.92 -18.30
C ASN A 169 6.65 -7.04 -16.78
N PHE A 170 7.34 -6.15 -16.07
CA PHE A 170 7.14 -5.89 -14.66
C PHE A 170 6.34 -4.61 -14.44
N VAL A 171 5.38 -4.67 -13.51
CA VAL A 171 4.71 -3.50 -12.96
C VAL A 171 4.91 -3.48 -11.44
N TYR A 172 5.65 -2.50 -10.97
CA TYR A 172 5.90 -2.28 -9.55
C TYR A 172 4.86 -1.34 -8.97
N LEU A 173 4.21 -1.73 -7.87
CA LEU A 173 3.26 -0.90 -7.13
C LEU A 173 3.86 -0.50 -5.78
N SER A 174 3.88 0.79 -5.49
CA SER A 174 4.27 1.28 -4.16
C SER A 174 3.75 2.68 -3.90
N ALA A 175 3.51 2.98 -2.62
CA ALA A 175 3.28 4.34 -2.13
C ALA A 175 4.60 5.04 -1.77
N THR A 176 5.62 4.25 -1.47
CA THR A 176 6.94 4.65 -0.98
C THR A 176 8.05 3.91 -1.72
N PRO A 177 8.17 4.06 -3.06
CA PRO A 177 9.17 3.33 -3.82
C PRO A 177 10.58 3.55 -3.26
N PRO A 178 11.45 2.53 -3.27
CA PRO A 178 12.84 2.66 -2.87
C PRO A 178 13.54 3.81 -3.58
N THR A 179 14.48 4.47 -2.89
CA THR A 179 15.18 5.66 -3.40
C THR A 179 15.83 5.44 -4.77
N ARG A 180 16.30 4.21 -5.07
CA ARG A 180 16.83 3.84 -6.37
C ARG A 180 15.80 4.05 -7.47
N LEU A 181 14.61 3.44 -7.33
CA LEU A 181 13.53 3.55 -8.33
C LEU A 181 13.01 5.00 -8.46
N GLN A 182 12.98 5.75 -7.34
CA GLN A 182 12.62 7.17 -7.39
C GLN A 182 13.61 7.98 -8.23
N ARG A 183 14.92 7.70 -8.14
CA ARG A 183 15.99 8.35 -8.93
C ARG A 183 15.89 7.95 -10.40
N GLU A 184 15.73 6.66 -10.70
CA GLU A 184 15.58 6.14 -12.06
C GLU A 184 14.34 6.76 -12.75
N ALA A 185 13.21 6.86 -12.02
CA ALA A 185 12.00 7.53 -12.50
C ALA A 185 12.23 9.03 -12.76
N ALA A 186 12.97 9.72 -11.88
CA ALA A 186 13.28 11.14 -12.05
C ALA A 186 14.24 11.40 -13.21
N GLN A 187 15.12 10.45 -13.53
CA GLN A 187 16.07 10.50 -14.66
C GLN A 187 15.46 10.02 -15.98
N GLY A 188 14.18 9.59 -16.00
CA GLY A 188 13.54 9.04 -17.20
C GLY A 188 14.00 7.61 -17.58
N LYS A 189 14.82 6.97 -16.74
CA LYS A 189 15.31 5.59 -16.96
C LYS A 189 14.26 4.53 -16.62
N LEU A 190 13.30 4.84 -15.74
CA LEU A 190 12.19 3.99 -15.37
C LEU A 190 10.89 4.68 -15.75
N THR A 191 10.13 4.05 -16.65
CA THR A 191 8.79 4.53 -17.02
C THR A 191 7.87 4.45 -15.82
N HIS A 192 7.12 5.50 -15.54
CA HIS A 192 6.28 5.54 -14.34
C HIS A 192 5.04 6.40 -14.49
N ALA A 193 4.03 6.11 -13.68
CA ALA A 193 2.87 6.97 -13.46
C ALA A 193 2.71 7.27 -11.96
N LYS A 194 2.23 8.48 -11.64
CA LYS A 194 1.96 8.90 -10.25
C LYS A 194 0.48 9.09 -10.04
N VAL A 195 -0.05 8.41 -9.01
CA VAL A 195 -1.43 8.61 -8.52
C VAL A 195 -1.33 9.31 -7.16
N PRO A 196 -1.37 10.66 -7.14
CA PRO A 196 -1.05 11.45 -5.97
C PRO A 196 -2.24 11.69 -5.05
N VAL A 197 -3.37 11.05 -5.32
CA VAL A 197 -4.65 11.26 -4.63
C VAL A 197 -5.29 9.92 -4.30
N ARG A 198 -6.05 9.89 -3.20
CA ARG A 198 -6.90 8.76 -2.83
C ARG A 198 -8.14 8.68 -3.74
N PHE A 199 -8.78 7.51 -3.73
CA PHE A 199 -10.02 7.31 -4.49
C PHE A 199 -11.09 8.38 -4.21
N HIS A 200 -11.28 8.77 -2.97
CA HIS A 200 -12.25 9.78 -2.54
C HIS A 200 -11.84 11.23 -2.83
N ARG A 201 -10.74 11.48 -3.53
CA ARG A 201 -10.29 12.78 -4.03
C ARG A 201 -10.05 13.89 -2.98
N HIS A 202 -9.90 13.54 -1.70
CA HIS A 202 -9.46 14.47 -0.66
C HIS A 202 -7.95 14.46 -0.47
N PRO A 203 -7.34 15.56 0.00
CA PRO A 203 -5.90 15.61 0.23
C PRO A 203 -5.49 14.63 1.34
N LEU A 204 -4.26 14.13 1.24
CA LEU A 204 -3.67 13.30 2.30
C LEU A 204 -3.51 14.14 3.57
N PRO A 205 -3.83 13.60 4.76
CA PRO A 205 -3.54 14.24 6.04
C PRO A 205 -2.04 14.50 6.19
N VAL A 206 -1.67 15.77 6.42
CA VAL A 206 -0.27 16.15 6.62
C VAL A 206 0.09 15.99 8.10
N PRO A 207 1.13 15.20 8.43
CA PRO A 207 1.50 14.96 9.81
C PRO A 207 1.90 16.24 10.55
N ARG A 208 1.41 16.39 11.79
CA ARG A 208 1.84 17.41 12.74
C ARG A 208 2.94 16.83 13.62
N LEU A 209 4.05 17.53 13.75
CA LEU A 209 5.14 17.13 14.63
C LEU A 209 4.92 17.77 16.00
N ILE A 210 4.98 16.97 17.06
CA ILE A 210 4.94 17.45 18.44
C ILE A 210 6.17 16.94 19.20
N LYS A 211 6.71 17.78 20.09
CA LYS A 211 7.82 17.39 20.95
C LYS A 211 7.27 16.71 22.20
N MET A 212 7.80 15.53 22.53
CA MET A 212 7.47 14.82 23.76
C MET A 212 8.65 13.97 24.23
N VAL A 213 8.63 13.59 25.49
CA VAL A 213 9.53 12.57 26.04
C VAL A 213 9.22 11.19 25.47
N THR A 214 10.14 10.24 25.59
CA THR A 214 9.94 8.88 25.07
C THR A 214 8.78 8.15 25.73
N VAL A 215 8.22 7.15 25.03
CA VAL A 215 7.20 6.25 25.59
C VAL A 215 7.70 5.57 26.87
N ALA A 216 8.96 5.13 26.89
CA ALA A 216 9.58 4.53 28.07
C ALA A 216 9.59 5.50 29.28
N GLU A 217 9.84 6.77 29.03
CA GLU A 217 9.82 7.79 30.08
C GLU A 217 8.39 8.11 30.55
N CYS A 218 7.41 8.13 29.66
CA CYS A 218 6.00 8.26 30.02
C CYS A 218 5.56 7.13 30.96
N ILE A 219 5.95 5.88 30.64
CA ILE A 219 5.64 4.69 31.45
C ILE A 219 6.31 4.80 32.83
N ARG A 220 7.61 5.13 32.87
CA ARG A 220 8.38 5.28 34.11
C ARG A 220 7.79 6.35 35.01
N LYS A 221 7.44 7.51 34.45
CA LYS A 221 6.86 8.64 35.20
C LYS A 221 5.36 8.47 35.48
N ARG A 222 4.74 7.43 34.93
CA ARG A 222 3.28 7.19 34.98
C ARG A 222 2.46 8.41 34.57
N ASN A 223 2.96 9.18 33.60
CA ASN A 223 2.33 10.41 33.13
C ASN A 223 2.46 10.57 31.61
N LEU A 224 1.39 11.04 30.97
CA LEU A 224 1.36 11.40 29.56
C LEU A 224 1.58 12.91 29.42
N PRO A 225 2.41 13.36 28.47
CA PRO A 225 2.56 14.79 28.17
C PRO A 225 1.21 15.44 27.82
N SER A 226 0.98 16.66 28.28
CA SER A 226 -0.26 17.41 28.03
C SER A 226 -0.53 17.60 26.53
N SER A 227 0.53 17.82 25.74
CA SER A 227 0.43 17.94 24.28
C SER A 227 -0.10 16.66 23.62
N LEU A 228 0.30 15.47 24.09
CA LEU A 228 -0.24 14.21 23.59
C LEU A 228 -1.68 14.02 24.04
N LYS A 229 -1.96 14.25 25.34
CA LYS A 229 -3.31 14.14 25.89
C LYS A 229 -4.32 15.00 25.12
N SER A 230 -4.03 16.29 24.92
CA SER A 230 -4.94 17.18 24.22
C SER A 230 -5.16 16.77 22.75
N ASN A 231 -4.11 16.32 22.05
CA ASN A 231 -4.27 15.87 20.66
C ASN A 231 -5.11 14.59 20.55
N ILE A 232 -4.96 13.62 21.46
CA ILE A 232 -5.80 12.41 21.49
C ILE A 232 -7.22 12.76 21.90
N GLN A 233 -7.41 13.65 22.88
CA GLN A 233 -8.75 14.11 23.29
C GLN A 233 -9.53 14.71 22.13
N ILE A 234 -8.91 15.55 21.30
CA ILE A 234 -9.54 16.10 20.10
C ILE A 234 -9.97 14.98 19.14
N SER A 235 -9.15 13.94 18.98
CA SER A 235 -9.49 12.80 18.12
C SER A 235 -10.68 12.01 18.67
N LEU A 236 -10.74 11.78 19.97
CA LEU A 236 -11.86 11.10 20.63
C LEU A 236 -13.16 11.91 20.57
N GLN A 237 -13.08 13.24 20.76
CA GLN A 237 -14.23 14.16 20.68
C GLN A 237 -14.85 14.23 19.28
N ARG A 238 -14.03 14.12 18.23
CA ARG A 238 -14.54 14.04 16.84
C ARG A 238 -15.01 12.62 16.46
N ASP A 239 -15.10 11.71 17.43
CA ASP A 239 -15.53 10.34 17.26
C ASP A 239 -14.62 9.52 16.33
N ALA A 240 -13.31 9.81 16.31
CA ALA A 240 -12.34 9.04 15.54
C ALA A 240 -11.89 7.78 16.27
N GLN A 241 -11.57 6.74 15.50
CA GLN A 241 -10.79 5.59 15.95
C GLN A 241 -9.33 6.00 16.03
N VAL A 242 -8.65 5.71 17.13
CA VAL A 242 -7.29 6.21 17.35
C VAL A 242 -6.27 5.08 17.27
N PHE A 243 -5.42 5.09 16.24
CA PHE A 243 -4.21 4.27 16.22
C PHE A 243 -3.08 4.97 16.98
N VAL A 244 -2.42 4.23 17.88
CA VAL A 244 -1.20 4.66 18.55
C VAL A 244 -0.10 3.67 18.25
N PHE A 245 0.88 4.07 17.44
CA PHE A 245 2.03 3.25 17.12
C PHE A 245 3.16 3.49 18.12
N VAL A 246 3.69 2.40 18.68
CA VAL A 246 4.85 2.38 19.57
C VAL A 246 5.95 1.50 18.97
N THR A 247 7.19 1.67 19.44
CA THR A 247 8.36 1.01 18.85
C THR A 247 8.60 -0.41 19.34
N ARG A 248 8.15 -0.76 20.56
CA ARG A 248 8.47 -2.03 21.22
C ARG A 248 7.23 -2.74 21.72
N ILE A 249 7.13 -4.04 21.43
CA ILE A 249 6.04 -4.91 21.91
C ILE A 249 5.93 -4.86 23.44
N ALA A 250 7.07 -4.95 24.13
CA ALA A 250 7.12 -4.92 25.60
C ALA A 250 6.57 -3.63 26.24
N GLN A 251 6.40 -2.56 25.48
CA GLN A 251 5.83 -1.30 25.97
C GLN A 251 4.30 -1.25 25.86
N ILE A 252 3.69 -2.12 25.05
CA ILE A 252 2.26 -2.02 24.70
C ILE A 252 1.39 -2.08 25.96
N GLU A 253 1.51 -3.13 26.75
CA GLU A 253 0.65 -3.34 27.92
C GLU A 253 0.79 -2.22 28.94
N ALA A 254 2.04 -1.85 29.31
CA ALA A 254 2.29 -0.77 30.26
C ALA A 254 1.75 0.56 29.75
N PHE A 255 1.86 0.82 28.43
CA PHE A 255 1.35 2.04 27.84
C PHE A 255 -0.18 2.04 27.73
N VAL A 256 -0.82 0.91 27.40
CA VAL A 256 -2.28 0.73 27.43
C VAL A 256 -2.82 1.05 28.83
N ASN A 257 -2.19 0.52 29.89
CA ASN A 257 -2.59 0.78 31.26
C ASN A 257 -2.46 2.28 31.62
N LEU A 258 -1.42 2.95 31.11
CA LEU A 258 -1.26 4.39 31.29
C LEU A 258 -2.36 5.18 30.55
N MET A 259 -2.71 4.77 29.35
CA MET A 259 -3.77 5.38 28.55
C MET A 259 -5.16 5.18 29.17
N ARG A 260 -5.47 3.98 29.68
CA ARG A 260 -6.74 3.69 30.39
C ARG A 260 -6.95 4.59 31.60
N ARG A 261 -5.86 4.89 32.34
CA ARG A 261 -5.91 5.85 33.47
C ARG A 261 -6.16 7.29 32.99
N ALA A 262 -5.62 7.67 31.84
CA ALA A 262 -5.76 9.02 31.29
C ALA A 262 -7.13 9.27 30.64
N TYR A 263 -7.79 8.21 30.15
CA TYR A 263 -9.07 8.27 29.45
C TYR A 263 -10.07 7.24 30.03
N PRO A 264 -10.56 7.46 31.25
CA PRO A 264 -11.56 6.58 31.85
C PRO A 264 -12.82 6.55 30.97
N GLY A 265 -13.42 5.38 30.81
CA GLY A 265 -14.61 5.18 29.96
C GLY A 265 -14.32 4.98 28.48
N ILE A 266 -13.07 5.10 28.02
CA ILE A 266 -12.69 4.75 26.65
C ILE A 266 -12.15 3.32 26.61
N HIS A 267 -12.70 2.48 25.72
CA HIS A 267 -12.20 1.13 25.52
C HIS A 267 -10.87 1.19 24.75
N ILE A 268 -9.79 0.82 25.41
CA ILE A 268 -8.41 0.88 24.92
C ILE A 268 -7.79 -0.51 24.97
N GLU A 269 -7.26 -0.96 23.84
CA GLU A 269 -6.59 -2.25 23.74
C GLU A 269 -5.20 -2.12 23.12
N GLY A 270 -4.40 -3.16 23.32
CA GLY A 270 -3.09 -3.31 22.70
C GLY A 270 -3.02 -4.56 21.84
N THR A 271 -2.26 -4.52 20.75
CA THR A 271 -1.99 -5.68 19.92
C THR A 271 -0.62 -5.64 19.26
N SER A 272 -0.08 -6.82 18.97
CA SER A 272 1.23 -6.99 18.33
C SER A 272 1.25 -8.21 17.39
N SER A 273 2.42 -8.50 16.82
CA SER A 273 2.64 -9.73 16.04
C SER A 273 2.54 -11.00 16.88
N GLN A 274 2.75 -10.90 18.19
CA GLN A 274 2.72 -12.02 19.14
C GLN A 274 1.33 -12.19 19.81
N ASP A 275 0.38 -11.33 19.50
CA ASP A 275 -0.95 -11.37 20.08
C ASP A 275 -1.82 -12.40 19.34
N PRO A 276 -2.25 -13.50 19.98
CA PRO A 276 -3.14 -14.50 19.37
C PRO A 276 -4.50 -13.91 19.00
N ASP A 277 -4.98 -12.92 19.76
CA ASP A 277 -6.29 -12.28 19.58
C ASP A 277 -6.23 -11.08 18.63
N ARG A 278 -5.12 -10.88 17.91
CA ARG A 278 -4.93 -9.74 16.99
C ARG A 278 -6.09 -9.57 16.02
N ALA A 279 -6.55 -10.67 15.42
CA ALA A 279 -7.60 -10.62 14.41
C ALA A 279 -8.93 -10.11 15.00
N SER A 280 -9.34 -10.65 16.15
CA SER A 280 -10.57 -10.24 16.86
C SER A 280 -10.49 -8.79 17.35
N LYS A 281 -9.34 -8.35 17.89
CA LYS A 281 -9.14 -6.96 18.30
C LYS A 281 -9.19 -5.98 17.13
N VAL A 282 -8.66 -6.35 15.95
CA VAL A 282 -8.77 -5.53 14.73
C VAL A 282 -10.22 -5.44 14.26
N ILE A 283 -10.99 -6.51 14.33
CA ILE A 283 -12.44 -6.52 14.02
C ILE A 283 -13.17 -5.58 15.00
N SER A 284 -13.00 -5.78 16.31
CA SER A 284 -13.61 -4.94 17.36
C SER A 284 -13.22 -3.47 17.23
N PHE A 285 -11.99 -3.18 16.81
CA PHE A 285 -11.55 -1.82 16.52
C PHE A 285 -12.23 -1.26 15.26
N ARG A 286 -12.46 -2.07 14.22
CA ARG A 286 -13.22 -1.65 13.03
C ARG A 286 -14.70 -1.40 13.35
N GLU A 287 -15.29 -2.23 14.19
CA GLU A 287 -16.68 -2.12 14.69
C GLU A 287 -16.87 -1.04 15.75
N ARG A 288 -15.77 -0.34 16.12
CA ARG A 288 -15.80 0.77 17.07
C ARG A 288 -16.03 0.39 18.52
N THR A 289 -16.07 -0.89 18.84
CA THR A 289 -16.07 -1.38 20.22
C THR A 289 -14.80 -0.97 20.94
N ILE A 290 -13.62 -1.17 20.31
CA ILE A 290 -12.35 -0.58 20.75
C ILE A 290 -12.23 0.78 20.09
N ARG A 291 -11.94 1.83 20.88
CA ARG A 291 -11.84 3.22 20.40
C ARG A 291 -10.40 3.69 20.20
N LEU A 292 -9.45 3.11 20.95
CA LEU A 292 -8.04 3.38 20.83
C LEU A 292 -7.26 2.07 20.82
N LEU A 293 -6.41 1.89 19.81
CA LEU A 293 -5.61 0.68 19.65
C LEU A 293 -4.13 1.03 19.65
N VAL A 294 -3.39 0.54 20.68
CA VAL A 294 -1.93 0.65 20.78
C VAL A 294 -1.29 -0.53 20.05
N THR A 295 -0.38 -0.27 19.13
CA THR A 295 0.22 -1.33 18.30
C THR A 295 1.64 -0.98 17.88
N THR A 296 2.33 -1.93 17.23
CA THR A 296 3.59 -1.71 16.53
C THR A 296 3.37 -1.62 15.01
N THR A 297 4.43 -1.58 14.22
CA THR A 297 4.40 -1.55 12.74
C THR A 297 3.61 -2.68 12.10
N ILE A 298 3.21 -3.72 12.84
CA ILE A 298 2.43 -4.85 12.30
C ILE A 298 1.12 -4.39 11.64
N LEU A 299 0.51 -3.31 12.11
CA LEU A 299 -0.70 -2.75 11.55
C LEU A 299 -0.46 -1.54 10.61
N GLU A 300 0.78 -1.28 10.20
CA GLU A 300 1.05 -0.23 9.20
C GLU A 300 0.44 -0.54 7.83
N ARG A 301 0.13 -1.82 7.56
CA ARG A 301 -0.44 -2.33 6.28
C ARG A 301 -1.58 -3.32 6.54
N GLY A 302 -2.37 -3.64 5.51
CA GLY A 302 -3.38 -4.73 5.53
C GLY A 302 -4.70 -4.43 6.27
N VAL A 303 -4.90 -3.25 6.88
CA VAL A 303 -6.12 -2.94 7.63
C VAL A 303 -6.70 -1.59 7.21
N THR A 304 -7.97 -1.53 6.90
CA THR A 304 -8.69 -0.26 6.65
C THR A 304 -9.71 -0.04 7.75
N ILE A 305 -9.56 1.06 8.48
CA ILE A 305 -10.44 1.48 9.57
C ILE A 305 -11.09 2.81 9.16
N PRO A 306 -12.42 2.90 9.12
CA PRO A 306 -13.11 4.16 8.91
C PRO A 306 -12.83 5.16 10.03
N ARG A 307 -12.87 6.47 9.71
CA ARG A 307 -12.74 7.56 10.69
C ARG A 307 -11.55 7.39 11.63
N SER A 308 -10.36 7.15 11.08
CA SER A 308 -9.17 6.87 11.88
C SER A 308 -8.20 8.04 11.93
N ASP A 309 -7.67 8.30 13.14
CA ASP A 309 -6.56 9.20 13.43
C ASP A 309 -5.32 8.39 13.85
N VAL A 310 -4.14 8.90 13.55
CA VAL A 310 -2.88 8.18 13.75
C VAL A 310 -1.91 8.99 14.59
N PHE A 311 -1.39 8.36 15.63
CA PHE A 311 -0.33 8.87 16.49
C PHE A 311 0.86 7.92 16.41
N ILE A 312 2.02 8.42 15.99
CA ILE A 312 3.26 7.66 15.95
C ILE A 312 4.17 8.23 17.04
N LEU A 313 4.35 7.43 18.09
CA LEU A 313 5.16 7.81 19.25
C LEU A 313 6.60 7.32 19.07
N ASP A 314 7.55 8.03 19.68
CA ASP A 314 8.97 7.82 19.44
C ASP A 314 9.30 7.82 17.93
N ALA A 315 8.66 8.74 17.18
CA ALA A 315 8.79 8.83 15.73
C ALA A 315 10.22 9.16 15.25
N ASP A 316 11.12 9.47 16.17
CA ASP A 316 12.56 9.62 15.96
C ASP A 316 13.36 8.32 16.14
N ASN A 317 12.72 7.20 16.45
CA ASN A 317 13.36 5.90 16.55
C ASN A 317 13.82 5.40 15.17
N GLY A 318 14.99 4.78 15.12
CA GLY A 318 15.56 4.25 13.87
C GLY A 318 14.73 3.16 13.16
N LEU A 319 13.75 2.56 13.86
CA LEU A 319 12.79 1.63 13.26
C LEU A 319 11.78 2.33 12.32
N PHE A 320 11.60 3.62 12.47
CA PHE A 320 10.66 4.41 11.68
C PHE A 320 11.43 5.20 10.60
N ASP A 321 11.65 4.58 9.47
CA ASP A 321 12.16 5.24 8.27
C ASP A 321 11.07 6.11 7.60
N GLU A 322 11.43 6.79 6.53
CA GLU A 322 10.50 7.62 5.74
C GLU A 322 9.31 6.82 5.24
N ALA A 323 9.54 5.59 4.75
CA ALA A 323 8.52 4.73 4.16
C ALA A 323 7.49 4.29 5.21
N SER A 324 7.95 3.76 6.35
CA SER A 324 7.10 3.35 7.48
C SER A 324 6.25 4.51 8.00
N LEU A 325 6.84 5.70 8.16
CA LEU A 325 6.11 6.90 8.60
C LEU A 325 5.00 7.29 7.61
N VAL A 326 5.26 7.24 6.30
CA VAL A 326 4.26 7.52 5.26
C VAL A 326 3.17 6.46 5.24
N GLN A 327 3.51 5.18 5.37
CA GLN A 327 2.55 4.08 5.38
C GLN A 327 1.62 4.14 6.60
N MET A 328 2.17 4.36 7.81
CA MET A 328 1.37 4.54 9.02
C MET A 328 0.50 5.80 8.94
N ALA A 329 1.05 6.94 8.51
CA ALA A 329 0.28 8.17 8.27
C ALA A 329 -0.87 7.94 7.29
N GLY A 330 -0.64 7.09 6.30
CA GLY A 330 -1.63 6.70 5.30
C GLY A 330 -2.82 5.91 5.86
N ARG A 331 -2.84 5.53 7.15
CA ARG A 331 -4.02 4.95 7.80
C ARG A 331 -5.09 5.98 8.13
N ALA A 332 -4.71 7.22 8.42
CA ALA A 332 -5.65 8.27 8.74
C ALA A 332 -6.45 8.72 7.51
N GLY A 333 -7.72 9.05 7.70
CA GLY A 333 -8.57 9.65 6.67
C GLY A 333 -8.80 8.77 5.44
N ARG A 334 -8.94 7.46 5.58
CA ARG A 334 -9.20 6.53 4.46
C ARG A 334 -10.64 6.45 4.01
N SER A 335 -11.58 6.79 4.90
CA SER A 335 -13.00 6.79 4.58
C SER A 335 -13.43 8.06 3.86
N MET A 336 -14.41 7.95 2.98
CA MET A 336 -15.10 9.10 2.39
C MET A 336 -15.84 9.91 3.45
N ASP A 337 -16.37 9.25 4.49
CA ASP A 337 -17.12 9.89 5.57
C ASP A 337 -16.24 10.74 6.50
N ASP A 338 -14.94 10.49 6.50
CA ASP A 338 -13.97 11.24 7.29
C ASP A 338 -12.60 11.31 6.59
N PRO A 339 -12.48 12.08 5.52
CA PRO A 339 -11.23 12.21 4.77
C PRO A 339 -10.18 13.06 5.50
N ALA A 340 -10.58 13.83 6.52
CA ALA A 340 -9.75 14.77 7.25
C ALA A 340 -9.10 14.17 8.50
N GLY A 341 -8.76 12.88 8.48
CA GLY A 341 -8.08 12.19 9.58
C GLY A 341 -6.80 12.92 10.00
N ARG A 342 -6.50 12.86 11.30
CA ARG A 342 -5.33 13.53 11.88
C ARG A 342 -4.14 12.60 11.98
N VAL A 343 -2.94 13.13 11.74
CA VAL A 343 -1.68 12.41 11.92
C VAL A 343 -0.76 13.22 12.80
N VAL A 344 -0.20 12.57 13.83
CA VAL A 344 0.74 13.19 14.76
C VAL A 344 2.01 12.34 14.84
N PHE A 345 3.15 12.94 14.56
CA PHE A 345 4.47 12.38 14.86
C PHE A 345 4.95 12.99 16.17
N ALA A 346 5.03 12.17 17.22
CA ALA A 346 5.43 12.59 18.55
C ALA A 346 6.83 12.02 18.87
N SER A 347 7.78 12.87 19.20
CA SER A 347 9.19 12.48 19.37
C SER A 347 9.97 13.46 20.22
N SER A 348 11.10 13.01 20.76
CA SER A 348 12.02 13.85 21.53
C SER A 348 12.80 14.83 20.66
N ARG A 349 13.10 14.42 19.43
CA ARG A 349 13.85 15.20 18.43
C ARG A 349 13.23 15.05 17.04
N ARG A 350 13.51 16.03 16.19
CA ARG A 350 13.12 16.00 14.79
C ARG A 350 14.17 15.27 13.95
N THR A 351 13.77 14.28 13.17
CA THR A 351 14.67 13.49 12.31
C THR A 351 14.48 13.79 10.83
N ARG A 352 15.49 13.39 10.03
CA ARG A 352 15.40 13.50 8.55
C ARG A 352 14.25 12.66 8.00
N SER A 353 13.98 11.46 8.55
CA SER A 353 12.87 10.58 8.14
C SER A 353 11.51 11.27 8.31
N GLN A 354 11.26 11.92 9.46
CA GLN A 354 10.04 12.68 9.71
C GLN A 354 9.87 13.83 8.70
N VAL A 355 10.94 14.60 8.46
CA VAL A 355 10.90 15.73 7.53
C VAL A 355 10.60 15.26 6.11
N LYS A 356 11.27 14.20 5.66
CA LYS A 356 11.06 13.62 4.32
C LYS A 356 9.66 13.05 4.17
N ALA A 357 9.13 12.31 5.17
CA ALA A 357 7.77 11.80 5.14
C ALA A 357 6.72 12.91 4.99
N VAL A 358 6.85 14.00 5.77
CA VAL A 358 5.98 15.18 5.66
C VAL A 358 6.12 15.84 4.29
N ALA A 359 7.35 15.99 3.78
CA ALA A 359 7.62 16.59 2.48
C ALA A 359 7.02 15.74 1.34
N GLN A 360 7.14 14.42 1.40
CA GLN A 360 6.56 13.51 0.42
C GLN A 360 5.02 13.66 0.37
N ILE A 361 4.35 13.64 1.53
CA ILE A 361 2.90 13.79 1.62
C ILE A 361 2.45 15.15 1.06
N ARG A 362 3.14 16.26 1.43
CA ARG A 362 2.88 17.58 0.89
C ARG A 362 3.08 17.65 -0.63
N LYS A 363 4.15 17.03 -1.14
CA LYS A 363 4.44 16.96 -2.57
C LYS A 363 3.32 16.26 -3.34
N MET A 364 2.81 15.13 -2.83
CA MET A 364 1.69 14.41 -3.45
C MET A 364 0.43 15.28 -3.46
N ASN A 365 0.09 15.95 -2.35
CA ASN A 365 -1.03 16.88 -2.31
C ASN A 365 -0.88 18.05 -3.32
N THR A 366 0.34 18.57 -3.49
CA THR A 366 0.62 19.62 -4.47
C THR A 366 0.42 19.13 -5.91
N ILE A 367 0.90 17.92 -6.23
CA ILE A 367 0.70 17.30 -7.54
C ILE A 367 -0.79 17.08 -7.81
N ALA A 368 -1.50 16.53 -6.81
CA ALA A 368 -2.95 16.28 -6.92
C ALA A 368 -3.74 17.57 -7.19
N ARG A 369 -3.40 18.65 -6.49
CA ARG A 369 -4.03 19.98 -6.69
C ARG A 369 -3.74 20.53 -8.09
N ARG A 370 -2.47 20.52 -8.51
CA ARG A 370 -2.05 21.03 -9.83
C ARG A 370 -2.70 20.28 -11.00
N LYS A 371 -2.98 18.99 -10.82
CA LYS A 371 -3.63 18.14 -11.85
C LYS A 371 -5.17 18.16 -11.76
N GLY A 372 -5.78 18.92 -10.85
CA GLY A 372 -7.23 18.96 -10.69
C GLY A 372 -7.86 17.67 -10.16
N TYR A 373 -7.07 16.80 -9.51
CA TYR A 373 -7.57 15.53 -9.00
C TYR A 373 -8.29 15.64 -7.65
N LEU A 374 -8.12 16.73 -6.92
CA LEU A 374 -8.82 17.00 -5.67
C LEU A 374 -10.22 17.57 -5.93
N HIS A 375 -11.15 17.31 -5.01
CA HIS A 375 -12.39 18.06 -4.98
C HIS A 375 -12.09 19.56 -4.85
N PRO A 376 -12.89 20.44 -5.50
CA PRO A 376 -12.80 21.86 -5.22
C PRO A 376 -12.99 22.09 -3.72
N PRO A 377 -12.32 23.10 -3.12
CA PRO A 377 -12.55 23.45 -1.73
C PRO A 377 -14.03 23.75 -1.55
N SER A 378 -14.68 23.11 -0.56
CA SER A 378 -16.05 23.44 -0.19
C SER A 378 -16.10 24.94 0.11
N GLN A 379 -16.89 25.68 -0.61
CA GLN A 379 -17.21 27.06 -0.24
C GLN A 379 -17.86 26.99 1.14
N LYS A 380 -17.12 27.45 2.17
CA LYS A 380 -17.65 27.68 3.52
C LYS A 380 -18.33 29.03 3.54
#